data_26d4c14dcffcbe6e66aa4f69f7f13de4
#
_entry.id   26d4c14dcffcbe6e66aa4f69f7f13de4
#
_cell.length_a   1.000
_cell.length_b   1.000
_cell.length_c   1.000
_cell.angle_alpha   90.00
_cell.angle_beta   90.00
_cell.angle_gamma   90.00
#
_symmetry.space_group_name_H-M   'P 1'
#
loop_
_entity.id
_entity.type
_entity.pdbx_description
1 polymer ?
#
loop_
_entity_poly.entity_id
_entity_poly.type
_entity_poly.pdbx_seq_one_letter_code
_entity_poly.pdbx_strand_id
1 'polypeptide(L)'
;MAKKKTEIGRAGEAVARKYLEQRGYRVLHINWRYGHYELDIVARLPDLLVVVEVKTRDQRRIMEPEDAVDKAKIRRTVAAADAYVQTFDIDLPVQFDILSLIKRSDG
;
A
#
# COMPACT_ATOMS: atom_id res chain seq x y z
N MET A 1 4.56 -2.71 19.38
CA MET A 1 3.65 -1.57 19.33
C MET A 1 3.49 -1.06 17.91
N ALA A 2 2.27 -0.76 17.55
CA ALA A 2 2.02 -0.29 16.21
C ALA A 2 2.63 1.08 15.97
N LYS A 3 3.33 1.22 14.86
CA LYS A 3 3.92 2.50 14.49
C LYS A 3 2.80 3.44 14.04
N LYS A 4 2.72 4.61 14.66
CA LYS A 4 1.73 5.60 14.25
C LYS A 4 2.11 6.16 12.88
N LYS A 5 1.12 6.30 12.03
CA LYS A 5 1.30 6.99 10.77
C LYS A 5 1.44 8.49 11.05
N THR A 6 2.41 9.12 10.43
CA THR A 6 2.56 10.56 10.51
C THR A 6 1.49 11.24 9.67
N GLU A 7 1.30 12.54 9.87
CA GLU A 7 0.37 13.29 9.04
C GLU A 7 0.74 13.20 7.56
N ILE A 8 2.04 13.18 7.27
CA ILE A 8 2.52 13.03 5.89
C ILE A 8 2.08 11.68 5.32
N GLY A 9 2.17 10.61 6.12
CA GLY A 9 1.73 9.30 5.69
C GLY A 9 0.23 9.24 5.44
N ARG A 10 -0.56 9.87 6.34
CA ARG A 10 -2.00 9.92 6.17
C ARG A 10 -2.41 10.71 4.94
N ALA A 11 -1.75 11.83 4.71
CA ALA A 11 -2.01 12.64 3.52
C ALA A 11 -1.66 11.86 2.26
N GLY A 12 -0.56 11.10 2.30
CA GLY A 12 -0.17 10.26 1.18
C GLY A 12 -1.18 9.19 0.88
N GLU A 13 -1.72 8.55 1.93
CA GLU A 13 -2.73 7.51 1.75
C GLU A 13 -4.03 8.08 1.17
N ALA A 14 -4.42 9.27 1.60
CA ALA A 14 -5.62 9.93 1.05
C ALA A 14 -5.44 10.25 -0.43
N VAL A 15 -4.27 10.74 -0.82
CA VAL A 15 -3.95 11.01 -2.22
C VAL A 15 -3.94 9.72 -3.02
N ALA A 16 -3.33 8.67 -2.47
CA ALA A 16 -3.26 7.37 -3.14
C ALA A 16 -4.66 6.79 -3.36
N ARG A 17 -5.52 6.88 -2.36
CA ARG A 17 -6.89 6.40 -2.46
C ARG A 17 -7.64 7.10 -3.59
N LYS A 18 -7.55 8.44 -3.61
CA LYS A 18 -8.22 9.22 -4.64
C LYS A 18 -7.69 8.87 -6.04
N TYR A 19 -6.37 8.71 -6.14
CA TYR A 19 -5.73 8.31 -7.39
C TYR A 19 -6.29 7.00 -7.90
N LEU A 20 -6.41 6.02 -7.03
CA LEU A 20 -6.91 4.70 -7.40
C LEU A 20 -8.39 4.75 -7.77
N GLU A 21 -9.20 5.47 -6.98
CA GLU A 21 -10.63 5.60 -7.26
C GLU A 21 -10.89 6.26 -8.60
N GLN A 22 -10.10 7.26 -8.96
CA GLN A 22 -10.23 7.93 -10.25
C GLN A 22 -9.89 7.01 -11.42
N ARG A 23 -9.15 5.94 -11.16
CA ARG A 23 -8.77 4.95 -12.18
C ARG A 23 -9.66 3.71 -12.16
N GLY A 24 -10.78 3.78 -11.47
CA GLY A 24 -11.75 2.70 -11.48
C GLY A 24 -11.51 1.61 -10.43
N TYR A 25 -10.55 1.81 -9.54
CA TYR A 25 -10.35 0.86 -8.44
C TYR A 25 -11.36 1.11 -7.34
N ARG A 26 -11.84 0.05 -6.75
CA ARG A 26 -12.66 0.13 -5.55
C ARG A 26 -11.77 -0.14 -4.35
N VAL A 27 -11.58 0.85 -3.49
CA VAL A 27 -10.76 0.69 -2.30
C VAL A 27 -11.57 -0.04 -1.24
N LEU A 28 -11.04 -1.17 -0.77
CA LEU A 28 -11.72 -2.02 0.20
C LEU A 28 -11.25 -1.74 1.62
N HIS A 29 -9.95 -1.59 1.83
CA HIS A 29 -9.38 -1.33 3.16
C HIS A 29 -8.16 -0.44 3.06
N ILE A 30 -7.95 0.36 4.10
CA ILE A 30 -6.75 1.17 4.26
C ILE A 30 -6.15 0.79 5.61
N ASN A 31 -4.83 0.56 5.63
CA ASN A 31 -4.09 0.20 6.85
C ASN A 31 -4.66 -1.03 7.54
N TRP A 32 -4.91 -2.07 6.76
CA TRP A 32 -5.38 -3.33 7.31
C TRP A 32 -4.23 -4.08 7.97
N ARG A 33 -4.48 -4.60 9.17
CA ARG A 33 -3.44 -5.26 9.95
C ARG A 33 -3.70 -6.74 10.14
N TYR A 34 -2.60 -7.49 10.15
CA TYR A 34 -2.58 -8.88 10.52
C TYR A 34 -1.36 -9.11 11.41
N GLY A 35 -1.59 -9.16 12.75
CA GLY A 35 -0.49 -9.22 13.69
C GLY A 35 0.42 -8.00 13.58
N HIS A 36 1.67 -8.26 13.26
CA HIS A 36 2.67 -7.19 13.08
C HIS A 36 2.72 -6.70 11.63
N TYR A 37 1.95 -7.29 10.75
CA TYR A 37 1.98 -6.97 9.33
C TYR A 37 0.88 -5.99 8.98
N GLU A 38 1.12 -5.19 7.97
CA GLU A 38 0.15 -4.18 7.56
C GLU A 38 0.11 -4.09 6.05
N LEU A 39 -1.10 -3.92 5.52
CA LEU A 39 -1.31 -3.60 4.11
C LEU A 39 -1.79 -2.16 4.03
N ASP A 40 -1.07 -1.33 3.28
CA ASP A 40 -1.40 0.09 3.19
C ASP A 40 -2.77 0.30 2.55
N ILE A 41 -2.98 -0.26 1.37
CA ILE A 41 -4.27 -0.19 0.69
C ILE A 41 -4.56 -1.54 0.04
N VAL A 42 -5.80 -1.99 0.20
CA VAL A 42 -6.31 -3.13 -0.54
C VAL A 42 -7.45 -2.63 -1.41
N ALA A 43 -7.34 -2.82 -2.70
CA ALA A 43 -8.33 -2.36 -3.67
C ALA A 43 -8.65 -3.49 -4.63
N ARG A 44 -9.68 -3.30 -5.43
CA ARG A 44 -10.03 -4.30 -6.43
C ARG A 44 -10.51 -3.68 -7.72
N LEU A 45 -10.29 -4.43 -8.78
CA LEU A 45 -10.96 -4.31 -10.06
C LEU A 45 -11.95 -5.49 -10.14
N PRO A 46 -12.81 -5.55 -11.15
CA PRO A 46 -13.81 -6.64 -11.22
C PRO A 46 -13.22 -8.04 -11.11
N ASP A 47 -12.01 -8.26 -11.65
CA ASP A 47 -11.39 -9.60 -11.72
C ASP A 47 -10.01 -9.67 -11.06
N LEU A 48 -9.66 -8.69 -10.22
CA LEU A 48 -8.32 -8.62 -9.66
C LEU A 48 -8.33 -7.94 -8.29
N LEU A 49 -7.65 -8.54 -7.31
CA LEU A 49 -7.39 -7.88 -6.03
C LEU A 49 -6.00 -7.26 -6.11
N VAL A 50 -5.89 -6.00 -5.73
CA VAL A 50 -4.62 -5.27 -5.80
C VAL A 50 -4.23 -4.82 -4.41
N VAL A 51 -3.04 -5.25 -3.98
CA VAL A 51 -2.45 -4.82 -2.72
C VAL A 51 -1.42 -3.75 -3.06
N VAL A 52 -1.64 -2.55 -2.55
CA VAL A 52 -0.83 -1.38 -2.92
C VAL A 52 -0.03 -0.92 -1.72
N GLU A 53 1.27 -0.85 -1.89
CA GLU A 53 2.14 -0.21 -0.91
C GLU A 53 2.32 1.25 -1.32
N VAL A 54 2.07 2.15 -0.38
CA VAL A 54 2.19 3.58 -0.65
C VAL A 54 3.51 4.07 -0.08
N LYS A 55 4.34 4.65 -0.95
CA LYS A 55 5.61 5.24 -0.54
C LYS A 55 5.57 6.73 -0.84
N THR A 56 5.69 7.52 0.21
CA THR A 56 5.77 8.98 0.09
C THR A 56 7.22 9.39 0.29
N ARG A 57 7.77 10.10 -0.67
CA ARG A 57 9.17 10.49 -0.63
C ARG A 57 9.32 11.97 -0.91
N ASP A 58 10.33 12.55 -0.28
CA ASP A 58 10.80 13.88 -0.67
C ASP A 58 11.47 13.78 -2.04
N GLN A 59 11.31 14.83 -2.85
CA GLN A 59 11.89 14.86 -4.18
C GLN A 59 13.40 14.63 -4.19
N ARG A 60 14.09 15.02 -3.12
CA ARG A 60 15.54 14.88 -3.02
C ARG A 60 15.99 13.48 -2.62
N ARG A 61 15.04 12.60 -2.26
CA ARG A 61 15.36 11.28 -1.72
C ARG A 61 14.83 10.15 -2.59
N ILE A 62 14.65 10.40 -3.86
CA ILE A 62 14.04 9.42 -4.78
C ILE A 62 14.89 8.16 -4.92
N MET A 63 16.20 8.31 -4.90
CA MET A 63 17.13 7.19 -5.14
C MET A 63 17.84 6.72 -3.87
N GLU A 64 17.14 6.76 -2.74
CA GLU A 64 17.71 6.29 -1.47
C GLU A 64 17.96 4.77 -1.50
N PRO A 65 19.01 4.29 -0.79
CA PRO A 65 19.27 2.85 -0.75
C PRO A 65 18.11 2.02 -0.21
N GLU A 66 17.28 2.58 0.67
CA GLU A 66 16.12 1.85 1.19
C GLU A 66 15.06 1.56 0.13
N ASP A 67 15.22 2.09 -1.08
CA ASP A 67 14.33 1.75 -2.19
C ASP A 67 14.67 0.40 -2.80
N ALA A 68 15.78 -0.19 -2.40
CA ALA A 68 16.14 -1.51 -2.87
C ALA A 68 15.13 -2.55 -2.39
N VAL A 69 15.03 -3.64 -3.14
CA VAL A 69 14.09 -4.71 -2.83
C VAL A 69 14.43 -5.33 -1.47
N ASP A 70 13.45 -5.37 -0.58
CA ASP A 70 13.57 -6.00 0.73
C ASP A 70 12.77 -7.30 0.73
N LYS A 71 13.48 -8.42 0.65
CA LYS A 71 12.84 -9.74 0.58
C LYS A 71 12.02 -10.06 1.81
N ALA A 72 12.47 -9.63 2.99
CA ALA A 72 11.73 -9.85 4.21
C ALA A 72 10.40 -9.11 4.20
N LYS A 73 10.41 -7.88 3.71
CA LYS A 73 9.18 -7.10 3.59
C LYS A 73 8.22 -7.72 2.59
N ILE A 74 8.75 -8.22 1.48
CA ILE A 74 7.91 -8.91 0.50
C ILE A 74 7.22 -10.12 1.13
N ARG A 75 7.97 -10.92 1.89
CA ARG A 75 7.38 -12.10 2.56
C ARG A 75 6.29 -11.70 3.54
N ARG A 76 6.51 -10.62 4.30
CA ARG A 76 5.50 -10.13 5.26
C ARG A 76 4.25 -9.63 4.53
N THR A 77 4.45 -8.93 3.43
CA THR A 77 3.33 -8.43 2.63
C THR A 77 2.52 -9.57 2.03
N VAL A 78 3.20 -10.58 1.50
CA VAL A 78 2.53 -11.76 0.95
C VAL A 78 1.74 -12.49 2.04
N ALA A 79 2.33 -12.64 3.23
CA ALA A 79 1.64 -13.30 4.34
C ALA A 79 0.39 -12.51 4.76
N ALA A 80 0.49 -11.19 4.82
CA ALA A 80 -0.65 -10.35 5.17
C ALA A 80 -1.74 -10.42 4.09
N ALA A 81 -1.33 -10.42 2.82
CA ALA A 81 -2.28 -10.53 1.72
C ALA A 81 -3.00 -11.88 1.73
N ASP A 82 -2.27 -12.94 2.03
CA ASP A 82 -2.87 -14.27 2.16
C ASP A 82 -3.91 -14.29 3.28
N ALA A 83 -3.57 -13.70 4.43
CA ALA A 83 -4.51 -13.61 5.55
C ALA A 83 -5.74 -12.78 5.16
N TYR A 84 -5.55 -11.73 4.39
CA TYR A 84 -6.66 -10.90 3.91
C TYR A 84 -7.61 -11.70 3.04
N VAL A 85 -7.06 -12.41 2.05
CA VAL A 85 -7.87 -13.20 1.11
C VAL A 85 -8.69 -14.24 1.87
N GLN A 86 -8.10 -14.87 2.87
CA GLN A 86 -8.80 -15.89 3.67
C GLN A 86 -9.83 -15.26 4.59
N THR A 87 -9.50 -14.16 5.22
CA THR A 87 -10.40 -13.48 6.15
C THR A 87 -11.71 -13.04 5.46
N PHE A 88 -11.59 -12.53 4.25
CA PHE A 88 -12.72 -11.98 3.52
C PHE A 88 -13.21 -12.87 2.39
N ASP A 89 -12.70 -14.11 2.35
CA ASP A 89 -13.11 -15.11 1.37
C ASP A 89 -13.05 -14.58 -0.06
N ILE A 90 -11.89 -14.00 -0.40
CA ILE A 90 -11.67 -13.42 -1.71
C ILE A 90 -11.22 -14.52 -2.68
N ASP A 91 -11.90 -14.62 -3.81
CA ASP A 91 -11.57 -15.59 -4.86
C ASP A 91 -11.16 -14.84 -6.12
N LEU A 92 -10.05 -14.09 -6.01
CA LEU A 92 -9.52 -13.30 -7.10
C LEU A 92 -7.99 -13.45 -7.13
N PRO A 93 -7.39 -13.36 -8.31
CA PRO A 93 -5.94 -13.24 -8.38
C PRO A 93 -5.49 -12.00 -7.62
N VAL A 94 -4.30 -12.04 -7.05
CA VAL A 94 -3.75 -10.94 -6.26
C VAL A 94 -2.54 -10.36 -6.98
N GLN A 95 -2.53 -9.04 -7.12
CA GLN A 95 -1.41 -8.31 -7.68
C GLN A 95 -0.85 -7.36 -6.63
N PHE A 96 0.47 -7.23 -6.58
CA PHE A 96 1.14 -6.33 -5.65
C PHE A 96 1.71 -5.15 -6.42
N ASP A 97 1.36 -3.94 -6.01
CA ASP A 97 1.83 -2.73 -6.65
C ASP A 97 2.43 -1.78 -5.62
N ILE A 98 3.33 -0.94 -6.09
CA ILE A 98 3.88 0.14 -5.27
C ILE A 98 3.45 1.45 -5.91
N LEU A 99 2.85 2.32 -5.11
CA LEU A 99 2.47 3.65 -5.55
C LEU A 99 3.38 4.65 -4.87
N SER A 100 4.23 5.28 -5.65
CA SER A 100 5.19 6.26 -5.14
C SER A 100 4.60 7.66 -5.28
N LEU A 101 4.55 8.37 -4.16
CA LEU A 101 4.10 9.74 -4.13
C LEU A 101 5.30 10.61 -3.82
N ILE A 102 5.58 11.57 -4.68
CA ILE A 102 6.74 12.42 -4.53
C ILE A 102 6.30 13.79 -4.07
N LYS A 103 6.76 14.18 -2.89
CA LYS A 103 6.47 15.50 -2.35
C LYS A 103 7.49 16.49 -2.90
N ARG A 104 6.99 17.55 -3.51
CA ARG A 104 7.87 18.60 -4.03
C ARG A 104 8.43 19.43 -2.89
N SER A 105 9.69 19.77 -3.02
CA SER A 105 10.37 20.57 -2.00
C SER A 105 9.91 22.02 -1.98
N ASP A 106 9.28 22.49 -3.05
CA ASP A 106 8.85 23.88 -3.18
C ASP A 106 7.35 24.08 -2.92
N GLY A 107 6.69 23.03 -2.52
CA GLY A 107 5.24 23.13 -2.36
C GLY A 107 4.65 22.32 -1.22
#